data_78548c7b6a7122e0a93a550d2e71f174
#
_entry.id   78548c7b6a7122e0a93a550d2e71f174
#
_cell.length_a   1.000
_cell.length_b   1.000
_cell.length_c   1.000
_cell.angle_alpha   90.00
_cell.angle_beta   90.00
_cell.angle_gamma   90.00
#
_symmetry.space_group_name_H-M   'P 1'
#
loop_
_entity.id
_entity.type
_entity.pdbx_description
1 polymer ?
#
loop_
_entity_poly.entity_id
_entity_poly.type
_entity_poly.pdbx_seq_one_letter_code
_entity_poly.pdbx_strand_id
1 'polypeptide(L)'
;MAQSPTPIAAKSRLNPGLSPWASVALRLLLVAVFVAPASGCQMIIGVLMMLRGRPLIDADFKQQTGKNMTDEGKRVIVLCTSPDKAKAEYSGIDIDLSTEITRRLKHEKIKIVDEHAVATWMDDQGGQIDDASIAKAIKKFEADYVILVELEEFSYHEENSRELFRGRSRGTAHVIVLKPAKKSKPDAEKDSKDKKKSNDPIPRRIYSRDFSSTYPVHQPVQSDSVSELAFRKQYVDRMADELARLFYDHRPGEDF
;
A
#
# COMPACT_ATOMS: atom_id res chain seq x y z
N MET A 1 28.19 -1.64 -99.81
CA MET A 1 26.98 -0.86 -99.43
C MET A 1 26.75 -1.05 -97.96
N ALA A 2 27.17 -0.11 -97.16
CA ALA A 2 26.96 -0.11 -95.71
C ALA A 2 26.65 1.29 -95.26
N GLN A 3 25.42 1.56 -94.81
CA GLN A 3 24.95 2.82 -94.26
C GLN A 3 25.29 2.88 -92.80
N SER A 4 25.97 3.96 -92.40
CA SER A 4 26.28 4.33 -91.01
C SER A 4 25.05 4.97 -90.34
N PRO A 5 24.72 4.67 -89.08
CA PRO A 5 23.73 5.42 -88.34
C PRO A 5 24.34 6.60 -87.61
N THR A 6 23.66 7.75 -87.71
CA THR A 6 23.89 9.05 -87.05
C THR A 6 23.74 8.96 -85.50
N PRO A 7 24.53 9.75 -84.73
CA PRO A 7 24.40 9.80 -83.30
C PRO A 7 23.28 10.75 -82.84
N ILE A 8 22.47 10.25 -81.94
CA ILE A 8 21.38 10.99 -81.24
C ILE A 8 21.98 11.77 -80.10
N ALA A 9 21.85 13.14 -80.22
CA ALA A 9 22.28 14.11 -79.22
C ALA A 9 21.40 13.98 -77.94
N ALA A 10 22.00 13.56 -76.83
CA ALA A 10 21.39 13.59 -75.54
C ALA A 10 21.24 15.02 -75.02
N LYS A 11 20.01 15.48 -74.91
CA LYS A 11 19.61 16.77 -74.32
C LYS A 11 19.73 16.72 -72.84
N SER A 12 20.78 17.33 -72.25
CA SER A 12 20.94 17.52 -70.80
C SER A 12 19.82 18.40 -70.22
N ARG A 13 18.94 17.82 -69.42
CA ARG A 13 17.96 18.61 -68.63
C ARG A 13 18.71 19.34 -67.52
N LEU A 14 18.77 20.66 -67.62
CA LEU A 14 19.18 21.54 -66.53
C LEU A 14 18.18 21.41 -65.38
N ASN A 15 18.67 20.96 -64.24
CA ASN A 15 17.95 21.05 -62.99
C ASN A 15 17.72 22.52 -62.62
N PRO A 16 16.49 22.95 -62.30
CA PRO A 16 16.24 24.28 -61.80
C PRO A 16 16.85 24.39 -60.41
N GLY A 17 17.90 25.21 -60.30
CA GLY A 17 18.55 25.48 -59.01
C GLY A 17 17.54 25.99 -58.01
N LEU A 18 17.46 25.28 -56.89
CA LEU A 18 16.73 25.74 -55.71
C LEU A 18 17.18 27.13 -55.34
N SER A 19 16.23 28.05 -55.19
CA SER A 19 16.53 29.44 -54.82
C SER A 19 17.34 29.44 -53.50
N PRO A 20 18.26 30.39 -53.32
CA PRO A 20 19.12 30.45 -52.12
C PRO A 20 18.30 30.47 -50.84
N TRP A 21 17.09 30.95 -50.86
CA TRP A 21 16.14 30.96 -49.75
C TRP A 21 15.60 29.57 -49.42
N ALA A 22 15.40 28.70 -50.42
CA ALA A 22 14.94 27.33 -50.19
C ALA A 22 16.04 26.48 -49.53
N SER A 23 17.30 26.72 -49.82
CA SER A 23 18.42 26.04 -49.19
C SER A 23 18.63 26.48 -47.73
N VAL A 24 18.37 27.75 -47.42
CA VAL A 24 18.41 28.28 -46.05
C VAL A 24 17.24 27.71 -45.21
N ALA A 25 16.03 27.71 -45.79
CA ALA A 25 14.85 27.14 -45.13
C ALA A 25 15.01 25.63 -44.83
N LEU A 26 15.59 24.87 -45.76
CA LEU A 26 15.86 23.44 -45.58
C LEU A 26 16.91 23.20 -44.50
N ARG A 27 17.96 24.03 -44.40
CA ARG A 27 18.97 23.94 -43.32
C ARG A 27 18.40 24.30 -41.97
N LEU A 28 17.54 25.31 -41.86
CA LEU A 28 16.86 25.68 -40.62
C LEU A 28 15.89 24.57 -40.16
N LEU A 29 15.19 23.95 -41.11
CA LEU A 29 14.28 22.83 -40.80
C LEU A 29 15.04 21.58 -40.32
N LEU A 30 16.20 21.28 -40.93
CA LEU A 30 17.09 20.20 -40.47
C LEU A 30 17.65 20.47 -39.07
N VAL A 31 18.08 21.69 -38.77
CA VAL A 31 18.55 22.08 -37.42
C VAL A 31 17.40 21.97 -36.40
N ALA A 32 16.19 22.42 -36.76
CA ALA A 32 15.02 22.30 -35.88
C ALA A 32 14.65 20.83 -35.54
N VAL A 33 14.76 19.93 -36.53
CA VAL A 33 14.53 18.49 -36.36
C VAL A 33 15.60 17.82 -35.50
N PHE A 34 16.85 18.31 -35.52
CA PHE A 34 17.94 17.76 -34.69
C PHE A 34 17.97 18.35 -33.27
N VAL A 35 17.48 19.57 -33.05
CA VAL A 35 17.44 20.22 -31.72
C VAL A 35 16.19 19.81 -30.94
N ALA A 36 15.08 19.47 -31.61
CA ALA A 36 13.84 19.03 -30.98
C ALA A 36 13.96 17.79 -30.09
N PRO A 37 14.78 16.74 -30.38
CA PRO A 37 14.89 15.59 -29.49
C PRO A 37 15.66 15.84 -28.19
N ALA A 38 16.51 16.87 -28.12
CA ALA A 38 17.28 17.12 -26.90
C ALA A 38 16.46 17.72 -25.74
N SER A 39 15.34 18.38 -26.02
CA SER A 39 14.42 18.95 -25.01
C SER A 39 13.10 18.20 -24.91
N GLY A 40 12.82 17.28 -25.83
CA GLY A 40 11.48 16.67 -25.99
C GLY A 40 11.23 15.44 -25.09
N CYS A 41 12.25 14.74 -24.60
CA CYS A 41 12.04 13.51 -23.82
C CYS A 41 11.32 13.76 -22.48
N GLN A 42 11.58 14.86 -21.81
CA GLN A 42 10.88 15.18 -20.55
C GLN A 42 9.42 15.57 -20.76
N MET A 43 9.09 16.28 -21.83
CA MET A 43 7.71 16.64 -22.16
C MET A 43 6.88 15.41 -22.58
N ILE A 44 7.44 14.51 -23.38
CA ILE A 44 6.76 13.30 -23.82
C ILE A 44 6.50 12.37 -22.62
N ILE A 45 7.45 12.23 -21.72
CA ILE A 45 7.28 11.46 -20.47
C ILE A 45 6.20 12.11 -19.58
N GLY A 46 6.19 13.44 -19.46
CA GLY A 46 5.17 14.16 -18.70
C GLY A 46 3.76 13.99 -19.28
N VAL A 47 3.60 14.10 -20.59
CA VAL A 47 2.32 13.87 -21.29
C VAL A 47 1.90 12.40 -21.20
N LEU A 48 2.84 11.44 -21.32
CA LEU A 48 2.56 10.01 -21.18
C LEU A 48 2.14 9.65 -19.75
N MET A 49 2.75 10.27 -18.74
CA MET A 49 2.33 10.13 -17.33
C MET A 49 0.96 10.76 -17.07
N MET A 50 0.63 11.90 -17.69
CA MET A 50 -0.71 12.48 -17.61
C MET A 50 -1.78 11.59 -18.26
N LEU A 51 -1.48 10.93 -19.37
CA LEU A 51 -2.41 10.05 -20.08
C LEU A 51 -2.56 8.67 -19.44
N ARG A 52 -1.51 8.12 -18.84
CA ARG A 52 -1.53 6.80 -18.19
C ARG A 52 -1.92 6.83 -16.72
N GLY A 53 -1.98 8.02 -16.12
CA GLY A 53 -2.15 8.15 -14.67
C GLY A 53 -0.90 7.68 -13.90
N ARG A 54 -0.92 7.86 -12.59
CA ARG A 54 0.15 7.37 -11.71
C ARG A 54 0.17 5.85 -11.71
N PRO A 55 1.36 5.21 -11.70
CA PRO A 55 1.46 3.76 -11.67
C PRO A 55 0.76 3.21 -10.41
N LEU A 56 0.04 2.11 -10.58
CA LEU A 56 -0.52 1.36 -9.47
C LEU A 56 0.61 0.64 -8.73
N ILE A 57 0.69 0.80 -7.42
CA ILE A 57 1.61 0.09 -6.55
C ILE A 57 0.87 -1.11 -5.99
N ASP A 58 1.42 -2.31 -6.20
CA ASP A 58 0.86 -3.53 -5.61
C ASP A 58 0.97 -3.47 -4.07
N ALA A 59 -0.07 -3.96 -3.40
CA ALA A 59 -0.09 -4.10 -1.94
C ALA A 59 1.13 -4.87 -1.42
N ASP A 60 1.75 -4.39 -0.35
CA ASP A 60 2.91 -5.07 0.27
C ASP A 60 2.56 -6.52 0.68
N PHE A 61 1.38 -6.73 1.24
CA PHE A 61 0.85 -8.06 1.54
C PHE A 61 0.81 -8.98 0.30
N LYS A 62 0.35 -8.46 -0.84
CA LYS A 62 0.27 -9.20 -2.12
C LYS A 62 1.67 -9.54 -2.64
N GLN A 63 2.60 -8.58 -2.57
CA GLN A 63 3.98 -8.80 -3.00
C GLN A 63 4.69 -9.89 -2.19
N GLN A 64 4.49 -9.91 -0.86
CA GLN A 64 5.16 -10.88 0.02
C GLN A 64 4.50 -12.26 0.04
N THR A 65 3.18 -12.33 -0.10
CA THR A 65 2.44 -13.59 0.06
C THR A 65 1.92 -14.19 -1.24
N GLY A 66 1.88 -13.43 -2.32
CA GLY A 66 1.22 -13.77 -3.58
C GLY A 66 -0.31 -13.86 -3.46
N LYS A 67 -0.91 -13.36 -2.37
CA LYS A 67 -2.36 -13.39 -2.10
C LYS A 67 -2.93 -11.99 -2.14
N ASN A 68 -4.19 -11.86 -2.56
CA ASN A 68 -4.89 -10.60 -2.58
C ASN A 68 -6.06 -10.63 -1.59
N MET A 69 -6.23 -9.59 -0.78
CA MET A 69 -7.36 -9.49 0.14
C MET A 69 -8.66 -9.06 -0.55
N THR A 70 -8.56 -8.50 -1.75
CA THR A 70 -9.73 -8.13 -2.58
C THR A 70 -10.34 -9.31 -3.32
N ASP A 71 -9.75 -10.53 -3.21
CA ASP A 71 -10.30 -11.73 -3.85
C ASP A 71 -11.72 -12.01 -3.35
N GLU A 72 -12.59 -12.41 -4.27
CA GLU A 72 -14.00 -12.63 -3.98
C GLU A 72 -14.20 -13.65 -2.85
N GLY A 73 -15.09 -13.29 -1.93
CA GLY A 73 -15.50 -14.16 -0.83
C GLY A 73 -14.61 -14.13 0.40
N LYS A 74 -13.43 -13.51 0.36
CA LYS A 74 -12.54 -13.43 1.52
C LYS A 74 -13.08 -12.48 2.58
N ARG A 75 -13.16 -12.93 3.84
CA ARG A 75 -13.61 -12.15 5.00
C ARG A 75 -12.43 -11.83 5.89
N VAL A 76 -12.32 -10.58 6.31
CA VAL A 76 -11.19 -10.07 7.10
C VAL A 76 -11.69 -9.51 8.42
N ILE A 77 -11.01 -9.83 9.52
CA ILE A 77 -11.14 -9.19 10.82
C ILE A 77 -9.99 -8.22 10.97
N VAL A 78 -10.25 -7.01 11.50
CA VAL A 78 -9.22 -6.04 11.87
C VAL A 78 -9.20 -5.92 13.39
N LEU A 79 -8.02 -6.09 13.98
CA LEU A 79 -7.76 -5.94 15.40
C LEU A 79 -6.57 -5.02 15.60
N CYS A 80 -6.66 -4.14 16.60
CA CYS A 80 -5.53 -3.32 17.04
C CYS A 80 -5.29 -3.54 18.53
N THR A 81 -4.03 -3.53 18.92
CA THR A 81 -3.60 -3.57 20.33
C THR A 81 -2.54 -2.52 20.57
N SER A 82 -2.56 -1.95 21.76
CA SER A 82 -1.56 -0.99 22.18
C SER A 82 -1.14 -1.25 23.64
N PRO A 83 0.09 -0.87 24.01
CA PRO A 83 0.56 -1.00 25.39
C PRO A 83 -0.16 -0.02 26.31
N ASP A 84 -0.18 -0.31 27.61
CA ASP A 84 -0.85 0.50 28.63
C ASP A 84 -0.38 1.97 28.61
N LYS A 85 0.88 2.21 28.29
CA LYS A 85 1.43 3.59 28.15
C LYS A 85 0.72 4.37 27.05
N ALA A 86 0.46 3.75 25.89
CA ALA A 86 -0.28 4.39 24.79
C ALA A 86 -1.74 4.62 25.17
N LYS A 87 -2.38 3.66 25.86
CA LYS A 87 -3.75 3.78 26.38
C LYS A 87 -3.89 4.85 27.46
N ALA A 88 -2.87 5.06 28.27
CA ALA A 88 -2.84 6.14 29.23
C ALA A 88 -2.82 7.53 28.56
N GLU A 89 -2.17 7.66 27.42
CA GLU A 89 -2.16 8.88 26.62
C GLU A 89 -3.43 9.05 25.78
N TYR A 90 -3.92 7.93 25.21
CA TYR A 90 -5.16 7.88 24.45
C TYR A 90 -5.87 6.52 24.61
N SER A 91 -6.85 6.47 25.52
CA SER A 91 -7.55 5.22 25.89
C SER A 91 -8.31 4.56 24.74
N GLY A 92 -8.77 5.32 23.75
CA GLY A 92 -9.52 4.83 22.59
C GLY A 92 -8.69 4.44 21.38
N ILE A 93 -7.35 4.48 21.46
CA ILE A 93 -6.47 4.31 20.28
C ILE A 93 -6.71 3.00 19.51
N ASP A 94 -6.92 1.89 20.21
CA ASP A 94 -7.12 0.57 19.59
C ASP A 94 -8.40 0.56 18.75
N ILE A 95 -9.48 1.12 19.29
CA ILE A 95 -10.80 1.17 18.65
C ILE A 95 -10.78 2.13 17.46
N ASP A 96 -10.28 3.35 17.67
CA ASP A 96 -10.26 4.37 16.63
C ASP A 96 -9.38 3.94 15.45
N LEU A 97 -8.20 3.37 15.74
CA LEU A 97 -7.31 2.90 14.69
C LEU A 97 -7.93 1.73 13.90
N SER A 98 -8.51 0.74 14.59
CA SER A 98 -9.17 -0.40 13.92
C SER A 98 -10.37 0.05 13.07
N THR A 99 -11.16 1.00 13.56
CA THR A 99 -12.30 1.59 12.84
C THR A 99 -11.84 2.34 11.59
N GLU A 100 -10.80 3.15 11.70
CA GLU A 100 -10.29 3.91 10.56
C GLU A 100 -9.62 3.03 9.50
N ILE A 101 -8.89 1.98 9.90
CA ILE A 101 -8.36 0.97 8.97
C ILE A 101 -9.52 0.23 8.29
N THR A 102 -10.52 -0.23 9.06
CA THR A 102 -11.69 -0.92 8.56
C THR A 102 -12.45 -0.08 7.53
N ARG A 103 -12.63 1.21 7.79
CA ARG A 103 -13.30 2.15 6.87
C ARG A 103 -12.61 2.19 5.50
N ARG A 104 -11.27 2.26 5.47
CA ARG A 104 -10.48 2.29 4.24
C ARG A 104 -10.55 0.97 3.49
N LEU A 105 -10.37 -0.15 4.19
CA LEU A 105 -10.45 -1.47 3.58
C LEU A 105 -11.84 -1.76 2.99
N LYS A 106 -12.92 -1.32 3.64
CA LYS A 106 -14.30 -1.39 3.10
C LYS A 106 -14.44 -0.56 1.82
N HIS A 107 -13.84 0.63 1.77
CA HIS A 107 -13.82 1.47 0.57
C HIS A 107 -13.16 0.75 -0.63
N GLU A 108 -12.11 0.00 -0.37
CA GLU A 108 -11.41 -0.82 -1.35
C GLU A 108 -12.08 -2.19 -1.60
N LYS A 109 -13.36 -2.31 -1.20
CA LYS A 109 -14.22 -3.50 -1.43
C LYS A 109 -13.73 -4.78 -0.74
N ILE A 110 -12.85 -4.69 0.25
CA ILE A 110 -12.47 -5.81 1.10
C ILE A 110 -13.65 -6.10 2.04
N LYS A 111 -14.07 -7.36 2.12
CA LYS A 111 -15.18 -7.79 2.99
C LYS A 111 -14.70 -7.87 4.43
N ILE A 112 -15.03 -6.86 5.22
CA ILE A 112 -14.68 -6.81 6.64
C ILE A 112 -15.83 -7.38 7.47
N VAL A 113 -15.49 -8.16 8.49
CA VAL A 113 -16.44 -8.60 9.54
C VAL A 113 -16.89 -7.37 10.32
N ASP A 114 -18.13 -7.38 10.77
CA ASP A 114 -18.67 -6.26 11.56
C ASP A 114 -17.81 -5.98 12.78
N GLU A 115 -17.27 -4.77 12.84
CA GLU A 115 -16.34 -4.33 13.88
C GLU A 115 -16.96 -4.30 15.27
N HIS A 116 -18.25 -3.92 15.37
CA HIS A 116 -18.96 -3.93 16.66
C HIS A 116 -19.16 -5.34 17.18
N ALA A 117 -19.50 -6.29 16.30
CA ALA A 117 -19.63 -7.69 16.69
C ALA A 117 -18.27 -8.27 17.15
N VAL A 118 -17.17 -7.87 16.52
CA VAL A 118 -15.81 -8.28 16.92
C VAL A 118 -15.43 -7.65 18.25
N ALA A 119 -15.64 -6.34 18.43
CA ALA A 119 -15.31 -5.63 19.66
C ALA A 119 -16.08 -6.21 20.87
N THR A 120 -17.43 -6.36 20.74
CA THR A 120 -18.25 -6.95 21.79
C THR A 120 -17.78 -8.35 22.15
N TRP A 121 -17.45 -9.16 21.14
CA TRP A 121 -16.95 -10.50 21.40
C TRP A 121 -15.58 -10.50 22.09
N MET A 122 -14.69 -9.58 21.73
CA MET A 122 -13.38 -9.43 22.39
C MET A 122 -13.53 -9.04 23.86
N ASP A 123 -14.45 -8.11 24.16
CA ASP A 123 -14.75 -7.70 25.54
C ASP A 123 -15.26 -8.90 26.37
N ASP A 124 -16.15 -9.73 25.79
CA ASP A 124 -16.66 -10.96 26.41
C ASP A 124 -15.54 -11.99 26.69
N GLN A 125 -14.44 -11.96 25.93
CA GLN A 125 -13.26 -12.81 26.14
C GLN A 125 -12.24 -12.20 27.11
N GLY A 126 -12.55 -11.07 27.74
CA GLY A 126 -11.67 -10.38 28.68
C GLY A 126 -10.64 -9.46 28.02
N GLY A 127 -10.84 -9.08 26.75
CA GLY A 127 -10.03 -8.09 26.03
C GLY A 127 -8.60 -8.53 25.69
N GLN A 128 -8.22 -9.77 25.99
CA GLN A 128 -6.89 -10.30 25.65
C GLN A 128 -6.85 -10.85 24.23
N ILE A 129 -5.86 -10.40 23.46
CA ILE A 129 -5.60 -10.87 22.10
C ILE A 129 -4.39 -11.81 22.13
N ASP A 130 -4.67 -13.10 22.23
CA ASP A 130 -3.70 -14.17 22.13
C ASP A 130 -4.02 -15.10 20.94
N ASP A 131 -3.12 -16.02 20.63
CA ASP A 131 -3.32 -16.96 19.53
C ASP A 131 -4.60 -17.81 19.70
N ALA A 132 -5.01 -18.10 20.94
CA ALA A 132 -6.21 -18.89 21.21
C ALA A 132 -7.49 -18.07 20.95
N SER A 133 -7.52 -16.80 21.36
CA SER A 133 -8.64 -15.89 21.09
C SER A 133 -8.75 -15.58 19.60
N ILE A 134 -7.64 -15.37 18.91
CA ILE A 134 -7.60 -15.18 17.43
C ILE A 134 -8.17 -16.42 16.72
N ALA A 135 -7.77 -17.64 17.12
CA ALA A 135 -8.30 -18.87 16.53
C ALA A 135 -9.82 -19.00 16.72
N LYS A 136 -10.33 -18.64 17.91
CA LYS A 136 -11.76 -18.61 18.19
C LYS A 136 -12.49 -17.55 17.36
N ALA A 137 -11.90 -16.35 17.23
CA ALA A 137 -12.47 -15.27 16.43
C ALA A 137 -12.62 -15.69 14.95
N ILE A 138 -11.57 -16.26 14.38
CA ILE A 138 -11.59 -16.75 13.00
C ILE A 138 -12.71 -17.79 12.81
N LYS A 139 -12.86 -18.73 13.73
CA LYS A 139 -13.92 -19.75 13.66
C LYS A 139 -15.32 -19.13 13.82
N LYS A 140 -15.51 -18.25 14.81
CA LYS A 140 -16.81 -17.65 15.12
C LYS A 140 -17.34 -16.79 13.97
N PHE A 141 -16.46 -16.00 13.37
CA PHE A 141 -16.83 -15.05 12.33
C PHE A 141 -16.61 -15.58 10.91
N GLU A 142 -16.16 -16.83 10.77
CA GLU A 142 -15.82 -17.45 9.47
C GLU A 142 -14.88 -16.55 8.64
N ALA A 143 -13.86 -16.01 9.30
CA ALA A 143 -12.91 -15.13 8.66
C ALA A 143 -11.79 -15.93 7.99
N ASP A 144 -11.31 -15.45 6.84
CA ASP A 144 -10.15 -16.01 6.15
C ASP A 144 -8.85 -15.42 6.66
N TYR A 145 -8.88 -14.13 7.04
CA TYR A 145 -7.73 -13.37 7.50
C TYR A 145 -8.07 -12.57 8.76
N VAL A 146 -7.09 -12.46 9.66
CA VAL A 146 -7.07 -11.46 10.72
C VAL A 146 -5.89 -10.54 10.46
N ILE A 147 -6.16 -9.25 10.29
CA ILE A 147 -5.16 -8.20 10.35
C ILE A 147 -5.04 -7.81 11.82
N LEU A 148 -3.87 -8.02 12.39
CA LEU A 148 -3.53 -7.62 13.75
C LEU A 148 -2.47 -6.53 13.68
N VAL A 149 -2.80 -5.34 14.18
CA VAL A 149 -1.86 -4.22 14.34
C VAL A 149 -1.47 -4.14 15.80
N GLU A 150 -0.22 -4.42 16.08
CA GLU A 150 0.37 -4.33 17.42
C GLU A 150 1.17 -3.03 17.50
N LEU A 151 0.61 -2.01 18.19
CA LEU A 151 1.33 -0.79 18.50
C LEU A 151 2.33 -1.07 19.63
N GLU A 152 3.57 -0.65 19.46
CA GLU A 152 4.62 -0.70 20.49
C GLU A 152 4.78 0.67 21.15
N GLU A 153 4.68 1.71 20.35
CA GLU A 153 4.79 3.10 20.77
C GLU A 153 3.70 3.94 20.12
N PHE A 154 3.15 4.86 20.90
CA PHE A 154 2.23 5.87 20.41
C PHE A 154 2.37 7.12 21.28
N SER A 155 2.50 8.27 20.65
CA SER A 155 2.40 9.57 21.28
C SER A 155 1.92 10.60 20.26
N TYR A 156 1.31 11.69 20.74
CA TYR A 156 0.89 12.80 19.89
C TYR A 156 1.43 14.16 20.35
N HIS A 157 2.24 14.16 21.39
CA HIS A 157 3.00 15.34 21.81
C HIS A 157 4.47 15.27 21.34
N GLU A 158 5.06 16.44 21.13
CA GLU A 158 6.50 16.54 20.95
C GLU A 158 7.21 16.22 22.27
N GLU A 159 8.40 15.63 22.18
CA GLU A 159 9.20 15.32 23.36
C GLU A 159 9.46 16.59 24.19
N ASN A 160 9.22 16.48 25.49
CA ASN A 160 9.41 17.56 26.46
C ASN A 160 8.53 18.82 26.26
N SER A 161 7.49 18.75 25.44
CA SER A 161 6.55 19.87 25.24
C SER A 161 5.11 19.38 25.17
N ARG A 162 4.22 19.97 26.00
CA ARG A 162 2.78 19.76 25.91
C ARG A 162 2.09 20.75 24.96
N GLU A 163 2.79 21.77 24.55
CA GLU A 163 2.25 22.81 23.67
C GLU A 163 2.49 22.53 22.19
N LEU A 164 3.27 21.48 21.90
CA LEU A 164 3.60 21.10 20.55
C LEU A 164 3.11 19.69 20.25
N PHE A 165 2.32 19.57 19.18
CA PHE A 165 1.80 18.30 18.71
C PHE A 165 2.68 17.72 17.59
N ARG A 166 3.11 16.49 17.79
CA ARG A 166 3.74 15.63 16.78
C ARG A 166 3.40 14.18 17.10
N GLY A 167 2.59 13.58 16.23
CA GLY A 167 2.28 12.17 16.32
C GLY A 167 3.50 11.33 15.98
N ARG A 168 3.79 10.34 16.82
CA ARG A 168 4.78 9.29 16.57
C ARG A 168 4.19 7.96 16.97
N SER A 169 4.33 6.99 16.10
CA SER A 169 3.95 5.62 16.40
C SER A 169 4.92 4.64 15.76
N ARG A 170 5.07 3.50 16.41
CA ARG A 170 5.81 2.35 15.91
C ARG A 170 5.07 1.09 16.31
N GLY A 171 5.19 0.07 15.48
CA GLY A 171 4.57 -1.22 15.75
C GLY A 171 4.74 -2.18 14.58
N THR A 172 3.98 -3.26 14.63
CA THR A 172 4.02 -4.31 13.61
C THR A 172 2.60 -4.66 13.16
N ALA A 173 2.40 -4.75 11.84
CA ALA A 173 1.16 -5.24 11.23
C ALA A 173 1.33 -6.70 10.82
N HIS A 174 0.44 -7.57 11.28
CA HIS A 174 0.44 -8.99 10.98
C HIS A 174 -0.81 -9.43 10.22
N VAL A 175 -0.68 -10.47 9.38
CA VAL A 175 -1.84 -11.18 8.83
C VAL A 175 -1.78 -12.62 9.30
N ILE A 176 -2.86 -13.07 9.94
CA ILE A 176 -3.00 -14.38 10.56
C ILE A 176 -4.09 -15.17 9.85
N VAL A 177 -3.83 -16.46 9.62
CA VAL A 177 -4.78 -17.43 9.06
C VAL A 177 -4.86 -18.67 9.92
N LEU A 178 -5.99 -19.39 9.89
CA LEU A 178 -6.05 -20.74 10.43
C LEU A 178 -5.54 -21.73 9.41
N LYS A 179 -4.51 -22.49 9.78
CA LYS A 179 -4.13 -23.65 9.00
C LYS A 179 -4.79 -24.90 9.58
N PRO A 180 -5.36 -25.77 8.73
CA PRO A 180 -5.78 -27.08 9.18
C PRO A 180 -4.58 -27.80 9.81
N ALA A 181 -4.79 -28.44 10.95
CA ALA A 181 -3.77 -29.29 11.56
C ALA A 181 -3.29 -30.31 10.51
N LYS A 182 -1.98 -30.39 10.28
CA LYS A 182 -1.44 -31.42 9.39
C LYS A 182 -1.81 -32.78 9.95
N LYS A 183 -2.59 -33.56 9.22
CA LYS A 183 -2.74 -34.99 9.49
C LYS A 183 -1.32 -35.56 9.44
N SER A 184 -0.74 -35.85 10.59
CA SER A 184 0.51 -36.60 10.66
C SER A 184 0.26 -37.97 10.01
N LYS A 185 1.02 -38.29 8.95
CA LYS A 185 1.05 -39.66 8.42
C LYS A 185 1.37 -40.61 9.58
N PRO A 186 0.68 -41.75 9.65
CA PRO A 186 0.99 -42.76 10.66
C PRO A 186 2.21 -43.56 10.18
N ASP A 187 3.41 -43.03 10.40
CA ASP A 187 4.63 -43.83 10.25
C ASP A 187 5.59 -43.48 11.39
N ALA A 188 5.90 -44.51 12.12
CA ALA A 188 6.89 -44.64 13.21
C ALA A 188 6.36 -44.51 14.66
N GLU A 189 6.07 -45.70 15.20
CA GLU A 189 6.11 -45.98 16.62
C GLU A 189 7.30 -45.35 17.32
N LYS A 190 7.04 -44.58 18.38
CA LYS A 190 7.82 -44.66 19.60
C LYS A 190 7.13 -43.89 20.73
N ASP A 191 6.94 -44.63 21.85
CA ASP A 191 6.59 -44.23 23.18
C ASP A 191 6.87 -42.79 23.60
N SER A 192 5.80 -42.07 23.92
CA SER A 192 5.75 -41.17 25.05
C SER A 192 4.29 -40.82 25.34
N LYS A 193 3.80 -41.37 26.47
CA LYS A 193 2.53 -41.01 27.11
C LYS A 193 2.49 -39.51 27.34
N ASP A 194 1.27 -38.95 27.16
CA ASP A 194 0.84 -37.63 27.60
C ASP A 194 1.27 -36.41 26.78
N LYS A 195 0.80 -36.30 25.50
CA LYS A 195 0.36 -35.04 24.95
C LYS A 195 -0.85 -35.32 24.04
N LYS A 196 -2.03 -35.04 24.56
CA LYS A 196 -3.27 -34.95 23.76
C LYS A 196 -3.01 -33.94 22.64
N LYS A 197 -2.56 -34.42 21.47
CA LYS A 197 -2.44 -33.60 20.27
C LYS A 197 -3.83 -33.12 19.90
N SER A 198 -4.19 -31.90 20.28
CA SER A 198 -5.39 -31.26 19.78
C SER A 198 -5.27 -31.12 18.27
N ASN A 199 -6.20 -31.72 17.55
CA ASN A 199 -6.35 -31.55 16.09
C ASN A 199 -6.91 -30.17 15.74
N ASP A 200 -6.84 -29.22 16.66
CA ASP A 200 -7.36 -27.87 16.44
C ASP A 200 -6.49 -27.12 15.45
N PRO A 201 -7.10 -26.42 14.50
CA PRO A 201 -6.38 -25.58 13.57
C PRO A 201 -5.63 -24.48 14.32
N ILE A 202 -4.35 -24.32 14.00
CA ILE A 202 -3.43 -23.41 14.69
C ILE A 202 -3.36 -22.09 13.90
N PRO A 203 -3.49 -20.92 14.57
CA PRO A 203 -3.27 -19.63 13.93
C PRO A 203 -1.81 -19.53 13.44
N ARG A 204 -1.64 -19.04 12.23
CA ARG A 204 -0.32 -18.85 11.65
C ARG A 204 -0.20 -17.43 11.07
N ARG A 205 0.82 -16.71 11.47
CA ARG A 205 1.22 -15.47 10.85
C ARG A 205 1.82 -15.77 9.47
N ILE A 206 1.21 -15.23 8.41
CA ILE A 206 1.64 -15.39 7.01
C ILE A 206 2.30 -14.14 6.45
N TYR A 207 2.16 -13.02 7.15
CA TYR A 207 2.71 -11.73 6.82
C TYR A 207 3.03 -10.97 8.10
N SER A 208 4.12 -10.21 8.07
CA SER A 208 4.55 -9.34 9.17
C SER A 208 5.30 -8.15 8.58
N ARG A 209 4.93 -6.95 8.99
CA ARG A 209 5.56 -5.71 8.53
C ARG A 209 5.68 -4.71 9.67
N ASP A 210 6.90 -4.33 10.00
CA ASP A 210 7.13 -3.23 10.92
C ASP A 210 6.78 -1.90 10.25
N PHE A 211 6.21 -1.00 11.01
CA PHE A 211 5.88 0.34 10.55
C PHE A 211 6.32 1.40 11.56
N SER A 212 6.54 2.59 11.06
CA SER A 212 6.80 3.78 11.87
C SER A 212 6.14 4.96 11.16
N SER A 213 5.30 5.70 11.89
CA SER A 213 4.62 6.88 11.38
C SER A 213 4.97 8.10 12.21
N THR A 214 5.20 9.23 11.53
CA THR A 214 5.45 10.52 12.17
C THR A 214 4.65 11.60 11.45
N TYR A 215 3.85 12.36 12.21
CA TYR A 215 3.04 13.44 11.66
C TYR A 215 2.97 14.64 12.61
N PRO A 216 3.18 15.86 12.10
CA PRO A 216 3.78 16.18 10.80
C PRO A 216 5.26 15.81 10.74
N VAL A 217 5.78 15.58 9.52
CA VAL A 217 7.16 15.12 9.33
C VAL A 217 8.18 16.20 9.67
N HIS A 218 7.89 17.46 9.32
CA HIS A 218 8.88 18.54 9.42
C HIS A 218 8.82 19.29 10.74
N GLN A 219 7.74 20.03 11.00
CA GLN A 219 7.61 20.89 12.18
C GLN A 219 6.38 20.50 12.99
N PRO A 220 6.49 20.41 14.33
CA PRO A 220 5.34 20.16 15.17
C PRO A 220 4.32 21.31 15.06
N VAL A 221 3.06 20.99 15.33
CA VAL A 221 1.96 21.95 15.31
C VAL A 221 1.80 22.55 16.71
N GLN A 222 1.57 23.86 16.79
CA GLN A 222 1.33 24.53 18.06
C GLN A 222 -0.10 24.23 18.55
N SER A 223 -0.27 24.04 19.85
CA SER A 223 -1.55 23.72 20.48
C SER A 223 -2.58 24.88 20.43
N ASP A 224 -2.14 26.09 20.14
CA ASP A 224 -3.01 27.25 19.91
C ASP A 224 -3.63 27.26 18.51
N SER A 225 -3.03 26.55 17.55
CA SER A 225 -3.48 26.50 16.15
C SER A 225 -4.45 25.36 15.85
N VAL A 226 -4.43 24.28 16.65
CA VAL A 226 -5.30 23.12 16.47
C VAL A 226 -5.64 22.50 17.84
N SER A 227 -6.90 22.07 18.02
CA SER A 227 -7.27 21.36 19.26
C SER A 227 -6.62 19.98 19.32
N GLU A 228 -6.30 19.53 20.52
CA GLU A 228 -5.74 18.21 20.78
C GLU A 228 -6.57 17.08 20.13
N LEU A 229 -7.91 17.15 20.28
CA LEU A 229 -8.81 16.17 19.69
C LEU A 229 -8.73 16.16 18.15
N ALA A 230 -8.67 17.34 17.53
CA ALA A 230 -8.58 17.45 16.08
C ALA A 230 -7.23 16.90 15.57
N PHE A 231 -6.14 17.22 16.28
CA PHE A 231 -4.81 16.71 15.93
C PHE A 231 -4.74 15.18 16.08
N ARG A 232 -5.23 14.61 17.19
CA ARG A 232 -5.28 13.17 17.40
C ARG A 232 -6.05 12.46 16.29
N LYS A 233 -7.24 12.98 15.95
CA LYS A 233 -8.05 12.41 14.88
C LYS A 233 -7.30 12.45 13.54
N GLN A 234 -6.68 13.55 13.20
CA GLN A 234 -5.90 13.70 11.97
C GLN A 234 -4.70 12.74 11.94
N TYR A 235 -4.03 12.57 13.08
CA TYR A 235 -2.89 11.65 13.16
C TYR A 235 -3.32 10.18 13.03
N VAL A 236 -4.38 9.76 13.74
CA VAL A 236 -4.92 8.39 13.63
C VAL A 236 -5.40 8.11 12.20
N ASP A 237 -6.07 9.09 11.56
CA ASP A 237 -6.51 9.01 10.18
C ASP A 237 -5.32 8.78 9.23
N ARG A 238 -4.24 9.55 9.40
CA ARG A 238 -3.01 9.39 8.61
C ARG A 238 -2.36 8.02 8.82
N MET A 239 -2.21 7.60 10.06
CA MET A 239 -1.63 6.30 10.41
C MET A 239 -2.46 5.14 9.85
N ALA A 240 -3.78 5.23 9.94
CA ALA A 240 -4.69 4.24 9.38
C ALA A 240 -4.59 4.15 7.85
N ASP A 241 -4.36 5.27 7.15
CA ASP A 241 -4.13 5.30 5.73
C ASP A 241 -2.83 4.57 5.35
N GLU A 242 -1.74 4.89 6.04
CA GLU A 242 -0.44 4.23 5.83
C GLU A 242 -0.53 2.71 6.07
N LEU A 243 -1.23 2.28 7.11
CA LEU A 243 -1.41 0.86 7.44
C LEU A 243 -2.35 0.14 6.46
N ALA A 244 -3.46 0.76 6.08
CA ALA A 244 -4.42 0.13 5.18
C ALA A 244 -3.84 -0.12 3.79
N ARG A 245 -2.98 0.78 3.29
CA ARG A 245 -2.27 0.65 2.00
C ARG A 245 -1.35 -0.58 1.93
N LEU A 246 -1.00 -1.19 3.04
CA LEU A 246 -0.26 -2.46 3.03
C LEU A 246 -1.08 -3.61 2.42
N PHE A 247 -2.42 -3.50 2.36
CA PHE A 247 -3.33 -4.60 2.07
C PHE A 247 -4.09 -4.48 0.75
N TYR A 248 -4.02 -3.34 0.05
CA TYR A 248 -4.63 -3.14 -1.26
C TYR A 248 -3.73 -2.37 -2.22
N ASP A 249 -3.93 -2.59 -3.51
CA ASP A 249 -3.20 -1.90 -4.56
C ASP A 249 -3.63 -0.43 -4.59
N HIS A 250 -2.70 0.52 -4.56
CA HIS A 250 -2.97 1.94 -4.45
C HIS A 250 -2.10 2.79 -5.39
N ARG A 251 -2.49 4.04 -5.62
CA ARG A 251 -1.68 4.99 -6.38
C ARG A 251 -1.00 6.00 -5.45
N PRO A 252 0.25 6.39 -5.73
CA PRO A 252 0.94 7.40 -4.94
C PRO A 252 0.17 8.72 -4.94
N GLY A 253 -0.07 9.30 -3.74
CA GLY A 253 -0.71 10.62 -3.59
C GLY A 253 -2.23 10.62 -3.81
N GLU A 254 -2.90 9.48 -3.77
CA GLU A 254 -4.33 9.39 -3.47
C GLU A 254 -4.46 9.41 -1.94
N ASP A 255 -4.70 10.60 -1.38
CA ASP A 255 -5.03 10.77 0.04
C ASP A 255 -6.56 10.70 0.17
N PHE A 256 -7.05 9.98 1.20
CA PHE A 256 -8.48 9.88 1.51
C PHE A 256 -8.96 11.08 2.33
#